data_693547dd5f6f37825b7d4bb8cd9d36d1
#
_entry.id   693547dd5f6f37825b7d4bb8cd9d36d1
#
_cell.length_a   1.000
_cell.length_b   1.000
_cell.length_c   1.000
_cell.angle_alpha   90.00
_cell.angle_beta   90.00
_cell.angle_gamma   90.00
#
_symmetry.space_group_name_H-M   'P 1'
#
loop_
_entity.id
_entity.type
_entity.pdbx_description
1 polymer ?
#
loop_
_entity_poly.entity_id
_entity_poly.type
_entity_poly.pdbx_seq_one_letter_code
_entity_poly.pdbx_strand_id
1 'polypeptide(L)'
;LSRLGYTMETPVDLLQSWKQEAPEVLKRHQYLNSVIDDLRRTVPGFREDYATIVHGDLRHSNWIETESGLVYLVDWDSVRLTDRMFDVAHMLCHYIPEQHWHDWLTYYGYKYNQTVLDKLYWYGQYSYLSQIAKYFVNQDLDNVNREIYALRVFRDKYGKKR
;
A
#
# COMPACT_ATOMS: atom_id res chain seq x y z
N LEU A 1 19.84 4.39 -10.19
CA LEU A 1 18.49 4.99 -9.99
C LEU A 1 18.60 6.42 -9.46
N SER A 2 19.54 6.72 -8.54
CA SER A 2 19.83 8.10 -8.09
C SER A 2 20.16 9.08 -9.23
N ARG A 3 20.67 8.60 -10.37
CA ARG A 3 20.90 9.42 -11.58
C ARG A 3 19.63 9.90 -12.28
N LEU A 4 18.47 9.32 -11.95
CA LEU A 4 17.15 9.70 -12.50
C LEU A 4 16.39 10.67 -11.60
N GLY A 5 17.01 11.16 -10.51
CA GLY A 5 16.40 12.13 -9.60
C GLY A 5 15.38 11.56 -8.61
N TYR A 6 15.18 10.25 -8.57
CA TYR A 6 14.30 9.63 -7.56
C TYR A 6 15.02 9.50 -6.22
N THR A 7 14.39 10.03 -5.17
CA THR A 7 14.80 9.79 -3.78
C THR A 7 14.17 8.49 -3.31
N MET A 8 15.00 7.63 -2.67
CA MET A 8 14.50 6.40 -2.08
C MET A 8 13.69 6.70 -0.83
N GLU A 9 12.47 6.19 -0.78
CA GLU A 9 11.54 6.38 0.33
C GLU A 9 11.51 5.14 1.22
N THR A 10 11.82 5.33 2.49
CA THR A 10 11.66 4.31 3.53
C THR A 10 10.20 4.24 4.01
N PRO A 11 9.80 3.20 4.76
CA PRO A 11 8.47 3.18 5.41
C PRO A 11 8.20 4.40 6.30
N VAL A 12 9.24 4.97 6.91
CA VAL A 12 9.13 6.20 7.72
C VAL A 12 8.81 7.40 6.84
N ASP A 13 9.50 7.52 5.70
CA ASP A 13 9.26 8.60 4.73
C ASP A 13 7.85 8.54 4.17
N LEU A 14 7.34 7.34 3.88
CA LEU A 14 5.95 7.13 3.44
C LEU A 14 4.93 7.66 4.46
N LEU A 15 5.15 7.38 5.76
CA LEU A 15 4.26 7.90 6.82
C LEU A 15 4.37 9.42 6.98
N GLN A 16 5.57 9.98 6.78
CA GLN A 16 5.76 11.42 6.81
C GLN A 16 5.06 12.11 5.64
N SER A 17 5.21 11.58 4.41
CA SER A 17 4.53 12.08 3.22
C SER A 17 3.01 12.05 3.41
N TRP A 18 2.46 10.92 3.88
CA TRP A 18 1.04 10.83 4.17
C TRP A 18 0.58 11.91 5.17
N LYS A 19 1.34 12.12 6.24
CA LYS A 19 1.02 13.15 7.24
C LYS A 19 1.07 14.56 6.68
N GLN A 20 1.93 14.82 5.70
CA GLN A 20 2.04 16.14 5.06
C GLN A 20 0.92 16.36 4.04
N GLU A 21 0.64 15.36 3.21
CA GLU A 21 -0.23 15.46 2.04
C GLU A 21 -1.71 15.17 2.35
N ALA A 22 -2.00 14.35 3.37
CA ALA A 22 -3.38 14.01 3.70
C ALA A 22 -4.20 15.24 4.14
N PRO A 23 -5.47 15.34 3.73
CA PRO A 23 -6.37 16.40 4.16
C PRO A 23 -6.50 16.50 5.69
N GLU A 24 -6.63 17.73 6.21
CA GLU A 24 -6.70 17.99 7.66
C GLU A 24 -7.84 17.23 8.36
N VAL A 25 -8.96 17.00 7.68
CA VAL A 25 -10.09 16.21 8.21
C VAL A 25 -9.65 14.78 8.50
N LEU A 26 -8.88 14.16 7.60
CA LEU A 26 -8.37 12.80 7.80
C LEU A 26 -7.31 12.75 8.90
N LYS A 27 -6.48 13.78 9.01
CA LYS A 27 -5.48 13.91 10.09
C LYS A 27 -6.11 14.04 11.48
N ARG A 28 -7.36 14.51 11.57
CA ARG A 28 -8.13 14.61 12.83
C ARG A 28 -9.02 13.40 13.10
N HIS A 29 -9.12 12.46 12.17
CA HIS A 29 -9.96 11.28 12.33
C HIS A 29 -9.34 10.30 13.35
N GLN A 30 -9.98 10.12 14.50
CA GLN A 30 -9.42 9.37 15.64
C GLN A 30 -8.94 7.96 15.27
N TYR A 31 -9.74 7.22 14.50
CA TYR A 31 -9.37 5.87 14.08
C TYR A 31 -8.14 5.87 13.15
N LEU A 32 -8.10 6.75 12.16
CA LEU A 32 -6.95 6.84 11.24
C LEU A 32 -5.66 7.23 11.98
N ASN A 33 -5.76 8.14 12.96
CA ASN A 33 -4.62 8.47 13.81
C ASN A 33 -4.13 7.25 14.60
N SER A 34 -5.03 6.44 15.16
CA SER A 34 -4.62 5.21 15.83
C SER A 34 -3.90 4.23 14.91
N VAL A 35 -4.32 4.15 13.64
CA VAL A 35 -3.62 3.33 12.62
C VAL A 35 -2.22 3.87 12.36
N ILE A 36 -2.08 5.18 12.16
CA ILE A 36 -0.78 5.84 11.93
C ILE A 36 0.17 5.62 13.10
N ASP A 37 -0.32 5.73 14.32
CA ASP A 37 0.49 5.52 15.53
C ASP A 37 0.94 4.05 15.65
N ASP A 38 0.08 3.09 15.28
CA ASP A 38 0.46 1.68 15.21
C ASP A 38 1.52 1.44 14.13
N LEU A 39 1.34 1.99 12.95
CA LEU A 39 2.32 1.88 11.88
C LEU A 39 3.68 2.46 12.26
N ARG A 40 3.73 3.57 13.00
CA ARG A 40 4.98 4.14 13.52
C ARG A 40 5.68 3.23 14.50
N ARG A 41 4.93 2.53 15.35
CA ARG A 41 5.50 1.59 16.32
C ARG A 41 5.98 0.28 15.70
N THR A 42 5.45 -0.09 14.56
CA THR A 42 5.65 -1.39 13.92
C THR A 42 6.36 -1.28 12.56
N VAL A 43 7.15 -0.22 12.36
CA VAL A 43 7.89 0.00 11.10
C VAL A 43 8.69 -1.25 10.74
N PRO A 44 8.47 -1.86 9.55
CA PRO A 44 9.24 -3.03 9.13
C PRO A 44 10.69 -2.65 8.81
N GLY A 45 11.61 -3.60 8.95
CA GLY A 45 12.97 -3.43 8.47
C GLY A 45 12.97 -3.11 6.97
N PHE A 46 13.68 -2.06 6.61
CA PHE A 46 13.89 -1.66 5.22
C PHE A 46 15.32 -2.00 4.79
N ARG A 47 15.44 -2.55 3.60
CA ARG A 47 16.73 -2.88 2.99
C ARG A 47 16.81 -2.21 1.62
N GLU A 48 17.86 -1.42 1.39
CA GLU A 48 18.06 -0.69 0.14
C GLU A 48 18.16 -1.61 -1.08
N ASP A 49 18.69 -2.83 -0.90
CA ASP A 49 18.78 -3.83 -1.98
C ASP A 49 17.42 -4.42 -2.40
N TYR A 50 16.36 -4.18 -1.63
CA TYR A 50 14.98 -4.50 -2.00
C TYR A 50 14.20 -3.30 -2.54
N ALA A 51 14.80 -2.11 -2.56
CA ALA A 51 14.17 -0.95 -3.16
C ALA A 51 14.11 -1.11 -4.68
N THR A 52 12.96 -0.81 -5.24
CA THR A 52 12.71 -0.83 -6.68
C THR A 52 11.77 0.31 -7.07
N ILE A 53 11.67 0.56 -8.35
CA ILE A 53 10.62 1.42 -8.86
C ILE A 53 9.29 0.67 -8.68
N VAL A 54 8.36 1.29 -7.97
CA VAL A 54 6.99 0.84 -7.81
C VAL A 54 6.06 1.80 -8.53
N HIS A 55 4.93 1.29 -9.02
CA HIS A 55 3.94 2.11 -9.71
C HIS A 55 3.25 3.10 -8.76
N GLY A 56 2.94 2.66 -7.55
CA GLY A 56 2.33 3.49 -6.50
C GLY A 56 0.82 3.69 -6.62
N ASP A 57 0.18 3.21 -7.71
CA ASP A 57 -1.27 3.29 -7.91
C ASP A 57 -1.79 2.16 -8.82
N LEU A 58 -1.72 0.92 -8.35
CA LEU A 58 -2.12 -0.28 -9.11
C LEU A 58 -3.64 -0.50 -9.14
N ARG A 59 -4.45 0.56 -9.29
CA ARG A 59 -5.90 0.44 -9.45
C ARG A 59 -6.25 -0.26 -10.77
N HIS A 60 -7.38 -0.96 -10.80
CA HIS A 60 -7.83 -1.67 -12.01
C HIS A 60 -8.02 -0.73 -13.22
N SER A 61 -8.36 0.56 -13.00
CA SER A 61 -8.46 1.56 -14.06
C SER A 61 -7.14 1.86 -14.77
N ASN A 62 -6.00 1.51 -14.15
CA ASN A 62 -4.67 1.74 -14.70
C ASN A 62 -4.14 0.51 -15.47
N TRP A 63 -4.97 -0.53 -15.62
CA TRP A 63 -4.67 -1.71 -16.43
C TRP A 63 -5.49 -1.68 -17.71
N ILE A 64 -4.82 -1.71 -18.86
CA ILE A 64 -5.45 -1.71 -20.19
C ILE A 64 -5.15 -3.04 -20.85
N GLU A 65 -6.19 -3.83 -21.12
CA GLU A 65 -6.08 -5.03 -21.95
C GLU A 65 -6.44 -4.69 -23.39
N THR A 66 -5.61 -5.11 -24.32
CA THR A 66 -5.87 -4.96 -25.75
C THR A 66 -6.67 -6.15 -26.30
N GLU A 67 -7.24 -6.01 -27.49
CA GLU A 67 -7.92 -7.10 -28.20
C GLU A 67 -7.00 -8.31 -28.45
N SER A 68 -5.69 -8.10 -28.51
CA SER A 68 -4.68 -9.17 -28.66
C SER A 68 -4.31 -9.85 -27.32
N GLY A 69 -4.92 -9.45 -26.20
CA GLY A 69 -4.64 -9.99 -24.87
C GLY A 69 -3.36 -9.45 -24.20
N LEU A 70 -2.75 -8.40 -24.77
CA LEU A 70 -1.65 -7.70 -24.09
C LEU A 70 -2.19 -6.80 -23.01
N VAL A 71 -1.53 -6.81 -21.85
CA VAL A 71 -1.90 -5.96 -20.70
C VAL A 71 -0.84 -4.87 -20.53
N TYR A 72 -1.29 -3.64 -20.50
CA TYR A 72 -0.46 -2.46 -20.24
C TYR A 72 -0.81 -1.87 -18.87
N LEU A 73 0.21 -1.46 -18.13
CA LEU A 73 0.08 -0.66 -16.93
C LEU A 73 0.39 0.79 -17.31
N VAL A 74 -0.57 1.68 -17.06
CA VAL A 74 -0.52 3.12 -17.43
C VAL A 74 -0.66 4.00 -16.21
N ASP A 75 -0.51 5.32 -16.37
CA ASP A 75 -0.63 6.32 -15.31
C ASP A 75 0.44 6.17 -14.20
N TRP A 76 1.69 6.38 -14.60
CA TRP A 76 2.87 6.29 -13.73
C TRP A 76 3.15 7.58 -12.91
N ASP A 77 2.16 8.45 -12.72
CA ASP A 77 2.33 9.72 -12.02
C ASP A 77 2.64 9.53 -10.52
N SER A 78 2.26 8.37 -9.96
CA SER A 78 2.52 8.02 -8.55
C SER A 78 3.80 7.19 -8.35
N VAL A 79 4.67 7.10 -9.37
CA VAL A 79 5.89 6.28 -9.33
C VAL A 79 6.80 6.67 -8.17
N ARG A 80 7.34 5.66 -7.47
CA ARG A 80 8.23 5.83 -6.31
C ARG A 80 9.41 4.87 -6.39
N LEU A 81 10.50 5.23 -5.71
CA LEU A 81 11.59 4.31 -5.43
C LEU A 81 11.47 3.87 -3.97
N THR A 82 10.92 2.70 -3.73
CA THR A 82 10.68 2.18 -2.38
C THR A 82 10.68 0.64 -2.37
N ASP A 83 10.29 0.04 -1.26
CA ASP A 83 10.17 -1.40 -1.15
C ASP A 83 9.10 -1.96 -2.09
N ARG A 84 9.45 -3.01 -2.85
CA ARG A 84 8.50 -3.67 -3.76
C ARG A 84 7.23 -4.19 -3.07
N MET A 85 7.24 -4.39 -1.75
CA MET A 85 6.06 -4.76 -0.98
C MET A 85 4.97 -3.68 -1.04
N PHE A 86 5.30 -2.45 -1.37
CA PHE A 86 4.34 -1.35 -1.53
C PHE A 86 3.25 -1.73 -2.55
N ASP A 87 3.63 -2.08 -3.77
CA ASP A 87 2.70 -2.48 -4.82
C ASP A 87 2.09 -3.87 -4.58
N VAL A 88 2.90 -4.82 -4.10
CA VAL A 88 2.44 -6.18 -3.80
C VAL A 88 1.34 -6.16 -2.73
N ALA A 89 1.52 -5.39 -1.65
CA ALA A 89 0.51 -5.27 -0.61
C ALA A 89 -0.78 -4.62 -1.13
N HIS A 90 -0.65 -3.59 -1.98
CA HIS A 90 -1.82 -2.99 -2.62
C HIS A 90 -2.62 -4.04 -3.41
N MET A 91 -1.96 -4.79 -4.29
CA MET A 91 -2.61 -5.83 -5.10
C MET A 91 -3.28 -6.90 -4.22
N LEU A 92 -2.56 -7.42 -3.22
CA LEU A 92 -3.08 -8.48 -2.36
C LEU A 92 -4.26 -7.99 -1.51
N CYS A 93 -4.20 -6.80 -0.95
CA CYS A 93 -5.25 -6.29 -0.05
C CYS A 93 -6.52 -5.87 -0.76
N HIS A 94 -6.44 -5.40 -2.01
CA HIS A 94 -7.59 -4.83 -2.72
C HIS A 94 -8.18 -5.73 -3.81
N TYR A 95 -7.37 -6.65 -4.40
CA TYR A 95 -7.79 -7.38 -5.60
C TYR A 95 -7.65 -8.90 -5.52
N ILE A 96 -6.75 -9.41 -4.68
CA ILE A 96 -6.45 -10.84 -4.65
C ILE A 96 -7.05 -11.49 -3.40
N PRO A 97 -7.94 -12.51 -3.55
CA PRO A 97 -8.45 -13.26 -2.41
C PRO A 97 -7.34 -13.88 -1.58
N GLU A 98 -7.46 -13.84 -0.25
CA GLU A 98 -6.43 -14.27 0.70
C GLU A 98 -5.90 -15.68 0.46
N GLN A 99 -6.77 -16.60 0.04
CA GLN A 99 -6.39 -17.99 -0.27
C GLN A 99 -5.29 -18.10 -1.33
N HIS A 100 -5.08 -17.06 -2.13
CA HIS A 100 -4.06 -17.00 -3.19
C HIS A 100 -2.82 -16.19 -2.79
N TRP A 101 -2.78 -15.60 -1.58
CA TRP A 101 -1.64 -14.77 -1.16
C TRP A 101 -0.33 -15.54 -1.07
N HIS A 102 -0.39 -16.81 -0.60
CA HIS A 102 0.78 -17.68 -0.55
C HIS A 102 1.44 -17.81 -1.93
N ASP A 103 0.65 -18.17 -2.95
CA ASP A 103 1.14 -18.40 -4.30
C ASP A 103 1.65 -17.11 -4.93
N TRP A 104 0.93 -16.01 -4.76
CA TRP A 104 1.35 -14.69 -5.22
C TRP A 104 2.67 -14.23 -4.60
N LEU A 105 2.82 -14.32 -3.29
CA LEU A 105 4.05 -13.95 -2.61
C LEU A 105 5.22 -14.83 -3.07
N THR A 106 5.00 -16.13 -3.23
CA THR A 106 6.01 -17.08 -3.73
C THR A 106 6.41 -16.73 -5.17
N TYR A 107 5.44 -16.43 -6.03
CA TYR A 107 5.69 -16.01 -7.42
C TYR A 107 6.54 -14.75 -7.51
N TYR A 108 6.31 -13.77 -6.61
CA TYR A 108 7.12 -12.54 -6.51
C TYR A 108 8.48 -12.77 -5.82
N GLY A 109 8.83 -14.01 -5.46
CA GLY A 109 10.11 -14.37 -4.87
C GLY A 109 10.22 -14.08 -3.37
N TYR A 110 9.08 -13.92 -2.67
CA TYR A 110 9.05 -13.86 -1.22
C TYR A 110 9.00 -15.28 -0.62
N LYS A 111 9.72 -15.47 0.49
CA LYS A 111 9.50 -16.66 1.33
C LYS A 111 8.27 -16.42 2.19
N TYR A 112 7.27 -17.29 2.11
CA TYR A 112 6.07 -17.19 2.93
C TYR A 112 6.40 -17.51 4.39
N ASN A 113 6.63 -16.49 5.19
CA ASN A 113 6.95 -16.59 6.62
C ASN A 113 6.41 -15.37 7.38
N GLN A 114 6.50 -15.42 8.72
CA GLN A 114 5.94 -14.36 9.57
C GLN A 114 6.52 -12.98 9.28
N THR A 115 7.82 -12.86 9.02
CA THR A 115 8.46 -11.57 8.70
C THR A 115 7.87 -10.93 7.44
N VAL A 116 7.63 -11.73 6.40
CA VAL A 116 6.99 -11.26 5.16
C VAL A 116 5.53 -10.89 5.40
N LEU A 117 4.80 -11.68 6.20
CA LEU A 117 3.41 -11.37 6.55
C LEU A 117 3.30 -10.10 7.39
N ASP A 118 4.22 -9.86 8.33
CA ASP A 118 4.27 -8.63 9.12
C ASP A 118 4.52 -7.41 8.23
N LYS A 119 5.40 -7.57 7.24
CA LYS A 119 5.68 -6.55 6.26
C LYS A 119 4.46 -6.28 5.36
N LEU A 120 3.83 -7.34 4.85
CA LEU A 120 2.59 -7.26 4.09
C LEU A 120 1.48 -6.57 4.91
N TYR A 121 1.32 -6.93 6.18
CA TYR A 121 0.35 -6.32 7.07
C TYR A 121 0.59 -4.81 7.24
N TRP A 122 1.84 -4.39 7.38
CA TRP A 122 2.20 -2.98 7.50
C TRP A 122 1.88 -2.21 6.22
N TYR A 123 2.40 -2.68 5.07
CA TYR A 123 2.17 -2.02 3.78
C TYR A 123 0.70 -2.09 3.34
N GLY A 124 -0.03 -3.13 3.71
CA GLY A 124 -1.47 -3.23 3.49
C GLY A 124 -2.25 -2.14 4.19
N GLN A 125 -1.97 -1.89 5.47
CA GLN A 125 -2.60 -0.77 6.20
C GLN A 125 -2.24 0.57 5.57
N TYR A 126 -0.98 0.77 5.18
CA TYR A 126 -0.56 1.99 4.48
C TYR A 126 -1.28 2.16 3.14
N SER A 127 -1.48 1.07 2.40
CA SER A 127 -2.25 1.09 1.14
C SER A 127 -3.67 1.59 1.34
N TYR A 128 -4.40 1.09 2.34
CA TYR A 128 -5.74 1.60 2.69
C TYR A 128 -5.71 3.09 3.03
N LEU A 129 -4.76 3.54 3.85
CA LEU A 129 -4.61 4.96 4.20
C LEU A 129 -4.38 5.83 2.95
N SER A 130 -3.56 5.37 2.02
CA SER A 130 -3.27 6.06 0.77
C SER A 130 -4.53 6.17 -0.10
N GLN A 131 -5.30 5.09 -0.24
CA GLN A 131 -6.56 5.11 -1.00
C GLN A 131 -7.62 6.00 -0.35
N ILE A 132 -7.77 5.96 0.98
CA ILE A 132 -8.66 6.86 1.72
C ILE A 132 -8.34 8.33 1.41
N ALA A 133 -7.05 8.71 1.43
CA ALA A 133 -6.63 10.06 1.12
C ALA A 133 -6.95 10.45 -0.35
N LYS A 134 -6.66 9.57 -1.30
CA LYS A 134 -6.97 9.78 -2.73
C LYS A 134 -8.47 9.95 -2.99
N TYR A 135 -9.31 9.06 -2.45
CA TYR A 135 -10.77 9.18 -2.59
C TYR A 135 -11.32 10.44 -1.94
N PHE A 136 -10.78 10.82 -0.78
CA PHE A 136 -11.20 12.04 -0.10
C PHE A 136 -10.90 13.30 -0.93
N VAL A 137 -9.71 13.40 -1.52
CA VAL A 137 -9.33 14.51 -2.42
C VAL A 137 -10.26 14.58 -3.63
N ASN A 138 -10.66 13.43 -4.16
CA ASN A 138 -11.60 13.32 -5.28
C ASN A 138 -13.07 13.47 -4.87
N GLN A 139 -13.37 13.78 -3.60
CA GLN A 139 -14.71 13.96 -3.04
C GLN A 139 -15.59 12.68 -3.15
N ASP A 140 -14.98 11.51 -3.28
CA ASP A 140 -15.64 10.22 -3.33
C ASP A 140 -15.80 9.64 -1.92
N LEU A 141 -16.75 10.20 -1.17
CA LEU A 141 -16.97 9.85 0.24
C LEU A 141 -17.48 8.42 0.44
N ASP A 142 -18.17 7.85 -0.54
CA ASP A 142 -18.63 6.46 -0.48
C ASP A 142 -17.43 5.50 -0.48
N ASN A 143 -16.48 5.72 -1.36
CA ASN A 143 -15.24 4.94 -1.38
C ASN A 143 -14.35 5.23 -0.16
N VAL A 144 -14.30 6.45 0.35
CA VAL A 144 -13.62 6.76 1.64
C VAL A 144 -14.17 5.87 2.77
N ASN A 145 -15.49 5.82 2.94
CA ASN A 145 -16.14 5.04 3.99
C ASN A 145 -15.91 3.52 3.79
N ARG A 146 -15.96 3.05 2.54
CA ARG A 146 -15.69 1.65 2.20
C ARG A 146 -14.27 1.25 2.55
N GLU A 147 -13.27 2.08 2.22
CA GLU A 147 -11.87 1.82 2.53
C GLU A 147 -11.59 1.87 4.05
N ILE A 148 -12.21 2.79 4.80
CA ILE A 148 -12.11 2.81 6.27
C ILE A 148 -12.69 1.52 6.86
N TYR A 149 -13.82 1.04 6.36
CA TYR A 149 -14.40 -0.21 6.80
C TYR A 149 -13.50 -1.41 6.47
N ALA A 150 -12.99 -1.48 5.24
CA ALA A 150 -12.09 -2.54 4.80
C ALA A 150 -10.79 -2.56 5.65
N LEU A 151 -10.23 -1.40 5.96
CA LEU A 151 -9.08 -1.27 6.85
C LEU A 151 -9.37 -1.82 8.26
N ARG A 152 -10.57 -1.56 8.81
CA ARG A 152 -10.98 -2.13 10.10
C ARG A 152 -11.03 -3.65 10.06
N VAL A 153 -11.71 -4.20 9.05
CA VAL A 153 -11.80 -5.67 8.86
C VAL A 153 -10.41 -6.29 8.71
N PHE A 154 -9.56 -5.67 7.90
CA PHE A 154 -8.18 -6.11 7.71
C PHE A 154 -7.40 -6.14 9.03
N ARG A 155 -7.47 -5.07 9.81
CA ARG A 155 -6.79 -4.98 11.12
C ARG A 155 -7.34 -5.97 12.14
N ASP A 156 -8.65 -6.15 12.20
CA ASP A 156 -9.27 -7.12 13.11
C ASP A 156 -8.85 -8.56 12.79
N LYS A 157 -8.68 -8.86 11.52
CA LYS A 157 -8.29 -10.20 11.05
C LYS A 157 -6.81 -10.51 11.31
N TYR A 158 -5.93 -9.56 11.06
CA TYR A 158 -4.48 -9.77 11.09
C TYR A 158 -3.80 -9.17 12.32
N GLY A 159 -4.39 -8.18 12.99
CA GLY A 159 -3.83 -7.54 14.17
C GLY A 159 -3.83 -8.40 15.43
N LYS A 160 -4.74 -9.37 15.53
CA LYS A 160 -4.85 -10.27 16.70
C LYS A 160 -3.85 -11.43 16.75
N LYS A 161 -3.04 -11.59 15.73
CA LYS A 161 -2.04 -12.66 15.63
C LYS A 161 -0.64 -12.22 16.07
N ARG A 162 -0.54 -11.05 16.71
CA ARG A 162 0.73 -10.47 17.23
C ARG A 162 0.78 -10.50 18.74
#